data_6977d40e73b9d0c9c5d672f11214fc49
#
_entry.id   6977d40e73b9d0c9c5d672f11214fc49
#
_cell.length_a   1.000
_cell.length_b   1.000
_cell.length_c   1.000
_cell.angle_alpha   90.00
_cell.angle_beta   90.00
_cell.angle_gamma   90.00
#
_symmetry.space_group_name_H-M   'P 1'
#
loop_
_entity.id
_entity.type
_entity.pdbx_description
1 polymer ?
#
loop_
_entity_poly.entity_id
_entity_poly.type
_entity_poly.pdbx_seq_one_letter_code
_entity_poly.pdbx_strand_id
1 'polypeptide(L)'
;ACIDGFMGYDYNSAFSPEVTVSQKSYTPLFYDSDYLFYGNNYIDEQSRDFSQTDIQSWSEYLGKALPKEKIKYYLYDKEALKEIHQSAPSDKKVQRFFSLLAIARDNEAITNVSYNRWDYDSRKVAYTQQAEISKAETLYQDALKDKDEFFAHRMWYQLMRLKFYSAERASVIDYFMQTEAAQPRTDLYYRGMHYVAGAYIAQKNYAKSNPLLAQIFNKVPSLRQTVTYEYRPLSAEQLHKLSAGLSPQEQCALWAMDGYYNSEKDAIEKILALDSQSPYVDFLLSRYVNRLEAKVNIYGSYGEPISSYKAYHQHTLAVATQDYPTDWILTTAKDKKVANPYLWQVAAGYVSSFRNEFNEARTFLSKAEKMADNPAKKAQVRLISLLNEVAALERITPQAEQKLLKDLPWLWEYKAPEGQEALRSGYALVFIGKSLSMLYKAENNPIMAELTYSVKGYYRKEEQTAAMEQFLQKKDKTPWETFWAKKYQYTLNDIYESKAIYAFYEDQITEAIALMKKTPQEKAILPANPFNGKIRDCADCEHALPKKVKYTKLSFLEKVKEMEDKIAKGDDPYNNALLVGNAFYNASYFGSVRFFYLNPIIDEYGYRVSAEHWDILLNMKQAKKYYLLAKEH
;
A
#
# COMPACT_ATOMS: atom_id res chain seq x y z
N ALA A 1 3.56 8.49 17.61
CA ALA A 1 2.87 8.90 16.38
C ALA A 1 2.61 7.63 15.59
N CYS A 2 1.38 7.13 15.62
CA CYS A 2 0.94 6.13 14.67
C CYS A 2 0.94 6.82 13.31
N ILE A 3 1.89 6.50 12.48
CA ILE A 3 1.82 6.78 11.06
C ILE A 3 0.75 5.82 10.57
N ASP A 4 -0.50 6.29 10.50
CA ASP A 4 -1.50 5.68 9.65
C ASP A 4 -0.85 5.63 8.29
N GLY A 5 -0.64 4.41 7.80
CA GLY A 5 0.18 4.20 6.65
C GLY A 5 -0.25 5.11 5.52
N PHE A 6 0.65 5.94 5.09
CA PHE A 6 0.64 6.40 3.74
C PHE A 6 0.69 5.13 2.87
N MET A 7 -0.47 4.55 2.64
CA MET A 7 -0.66 3.69 1.48
C MET A 7 -0.40 4.63 0.32
N GLY A 8 0.81 4.59 -0.22
CA GLY A 8 1.19 5.41 -1.35
C GLY A 8 0.12 5.26 -2.43
N TYR A 9 -0.20 6.32 -3.14
CA TYR A 9 -1.15 6.33 -4.25
C TYR A 9 -0.88 5.18 -5.25
N ASP A 10 0.33 4.68 -5.29
CA ASP A 10 0.79 3.58 -6.15
C ASP A 10 0.04 2.26 -5.96
N TYR A 11 -0.51 1.98 -4.76
CA TYR A 11 -1.29 0.76 -4.52
C TYR A 11 -2.71 0.81 -5.09
N ASN A 12 -3.25 2.01 -5.30
CA ASN A 12 -4.63 2.21 -5.75
C ASN A 12 -4.73 2.46 -7.25
N SER A 13 -3.62 2.42 -7.97
CA SER A 13 -3.57 2.64 -9.42
C SER A 13 -4.42 1.62 -10.17
N ALA A 14 -5.16 2.06 -11.20
CA ALA A 14 -5.86 1.16 -12.11
C ALA A 14 -4.92 0.53 -13.14
N PHE A 15 -3.77 1.14 -13.39
CA PHE A 15 -2.72 0.59 -14.24
C PHE A 15 -1.84 -0.34 -13.40
N SER A 16 -2.08 -1.66 -13.50
CA SER A 16 -1.45 -2.69 -12.66
C SER A 16 -0.12 -3.16 -13.27
N PRO A 17 1.03 -2.70 -12.76
CA PRO A 17 2.32 -3.10 -13.30
C PRO A 17 2.59 -4.60 -13.13
N GLU A 18 2.06 -5.25 -12.08
CA GLU A 18 2.18 -6.69 -11.85
C GLU A 18 1.60 -7.52 -13.00
N VAL A 19 0.61 -6.96 -13.72
CA VAL A 19 -0.04 -7.61 -14.88
C VAL A 19 0.67 -7.24 -16.18
N THR A 20 1.18 -6.01 -16.29
CA THR A 20 1.72 -5.48 -17.54
C THR A 20 3.21 -5.75 -17.71
N VAL A 21 3.95 -5.94 -16.61
CA VAL A 21 5.39 -6.23 -16.59
C VAL A 21 5.64 -7.69 -16.21
N SER A 22 6.28 -8.44 -17.09
CA SER A 22 6.44 -9.90 -16.92
C SER A 22 7.43 -10.32 -15.84
N GLN A 23 8.39 -9.46 -15.48
CA GLN A 23 9.48 -9.81 -14.55
C GLN A 23 9.13 -9.44 -13.12
N LYS A 24 8.85 -10.43 -12.27
CA LYS A 24 8.53 -10.27 -10.84
C LYS A 24 9.63 -9.54 -10.03
N SER A 25 10.88 -9.62 -10.47
CA SER A 25 11.99 -8.92 -9.80
C SER A 25 11.90 -7.39 -9.82
N TYR A 26 10.99 -6.82 -10.62
CA TYR A 26 10.69 -5.38 -10.61
C TYR A 26 9.56 -5.00 -9.66
N THR A 27 8.81 -5.97 -9.09
CA THR A 27 7.66 -5.68 -8.22
C THR A 27 7.98 -4.65 -7.13
N PRO A 28 9.12 -4.75 -6.39
CA PRO A 28 9.45 -3.75 -5.38
C PRO A 28 9.68 -2.34 -5.95
N LEU A 29 10.04 -2.24 -7.23
CA LEU A 29 10.35 -0.98 -7.91
C LEU A 29 9.11 -0.29 -8.50
N PHE A 30 7.93 -0.90 -8.41
CA PHE A 30 6.67 -0.28 -8.80
C PHE A 30 6.17 0.76 -7.78
N TYR A 31 6.77 0.80 -6.61
CA TYR A 31 6.47 1.72 -5.54
C TYR A 31 7.47 2.89 -5.49
N ASP A 32 7.15 3.95 -4.80
CA ASP A 32 8.07 5.08 -4.66
C ASP A 32 9.26 4.77 -3.73
N SER A 33 10.24 5.68 -3.69
CA SER A 33 11.48 5.50 -2.92
C SER A 33 11.24 5.38 -1.42
N ASP A 34 10.25 6.08 -0.87
CA ASP A 34 9.91 5.99 0.55
C ASP A 34 9.38 4.60 0.88
N TYR A 35 8.66 4.01 -0.06
CA TYR A 35 8.12 2.66 0.06
C TYR A 35 9.18 1.57 -0.04
N LEU A 36 10.22 1.74 -0.83
CA LEU A 36 11.37 0.82 -0.84
C LEU A 36 11.98 0.67 0.55
N PHE A 37 11.97 1.74 1.33
CA PHE A 37 12.50 1.73 2.69
C PHE A 37 11.56 1.05 3.70
N TYR A 38 10.27 1.43 3.69
CA TYR A 38 9.28 0.95 4.66
C TYR A 38 8.61 -0.36 4.25
N GLY A 39 8.47 -0.61 2.96
CA GLY A 39 7.82 -1.78 2.38
C GLY A 39 8.63 -3.07 2.44
N ASN A 40 9.89 -3.00 2.85
CA ASN A 40 10.78 -4.16 2.96
C ASN A 40 10.21 -5.34 3.77
N ASN A 41 9.26 -5.09 4.68
CA ASN A 41 8.65 -6.13 5.50
C ASN A 41 7.39 -6.73 4.87
N TYR A 42 6.80 -6.10 3.83
CA TYR A 42 5.52 -6.52 3.26
C TYR A 42 5.61 -7.02 1.82
N ILE A 43 6.60 -6.56 1.05
CA ILE A 43 6.57 -6.76 -0.40
C ILE A 43 7.48 -7.89 -0.84
N ASP A 44 8.58 -8.16 -0.13
CA ASP A 44 9.50 -9.16 -0.66
C ASP A 44 10.49 -9.79 0.35
N GLU A 45 10.00 -10.65 1.22
CA GLU A 45 10.88 -11.63 1.87
C GLU A 45 11.56 -12.56 0.83
N GLN A 46 10.97 -12.69 -0.36
CA GLN A 46 11.45 -13.60 -1.42
C GLN A 46 12.49 -12.97 -2.34
N SER A 47 12.55 -11.63 -2.51
CA SER A 47 13.48 -11.01 -3.47
C SER A 47 14.95 -11.18 -3.10
N ARG A 48 15.24 -11.32 -1.81
CA ARG A 48 16.59 -11.60 -1.28
C ARG A 48 16.79 -13.05 -0.88
N ASP A 49 15.85 -13.92 -1.17
CA ASP A 49 15.93 -15.33 -0.82
C ASP A 49 16.80 -16.09 -1.83
N PHE A 50 18.02 -16.38 -1.42
CA PHE A 50 18.95 -17.28 -2.14
C PHE A 50 18.86 -18.73 -1.66
N SER A 51 17.93 -19.06 -0.77
CA SER A 51 17.89 -20.36 -0.09
C SER A 51 17.81 -21.54 -1.05
N GLN A 52 16.99 -21.44 -2.09
CA GLN A 52 16.84 -22.53 -3.07
C GLN A 52 18.14 -22.77 -3.86
N THR A 53 18.79 -21.68 -4.31
CA THR A 53 20.04 -21.74 -5.04
C THR A 53 21.17 -22.25 -4.13
N ASP A 54 21.25 -21.78 -2.90
CA ASP A 54 22.25 -22.22 -1.93
C ASP A 54 22.08 -23.69 -1.57
N ILE A 55 20.86 -24.15 -1.25
CA ILE A 55 20.57 -25.56 -0.96
C ILE A 55 20.92 -26.44 -2.17
N GLN A 56 20.54 -26.04 -3.37
CA GLN A 56 20.79 -26.81 -4.58
C GLN A 56 22.30 -26.95 -4.83
N SER A 57 23.04 -25.87 -4.80
CA SER A 57 24.48 -25.87 -5.08
C SER A 57 25.29 -26.65 -4.02
N TRP A 58 24.90 -26.57 -2.73
CA TRP A 58 25.48 -27.39 -1.69
C TRP A 58 25.11 -28.88 -1.86
N SER A 59 23.89 -29.19 -2.29
CA SER A 59 23.48 -30.58 -2.55
C SER A 59 24.28 -31.19 -3.68
N GLU A 60 24.56 -30.45 -4.74
CA GLU A 60 25.42 -30.89 -5.83
C GLU A 60 26.86 -31.13 -5.38
N TYR A 61 27.42 -30.25 -4.57
CA TYR A 61 28.78 -30.38 -4.04
C TYR A 61 28.96 -31.55 -3.08
N LEU A 62 28.02 -31.72 -2.14
CA LEU A 62 28.07 -32.76 -1.10
C LEU A 62 27.60 -34.13 -1.60
N GLY A 63 26.77 -34.15 -2.65
CA GLY A 63 26.28 -35.38 -3.26
C GLY A 63 25.56 -36.28 -2.23
N LYS A 64 25.99 -37.56 -2.11
CA LYS A 64 25.40 -38.53 -1.20
C LYS A 64 25.87 -38.37 0.27
N ALA A 65 26.86 -37.52 0.55
CA ALA A 65 27.41 -37.38 1.90
C ALA A 65 26.40 -36.73 2.89
N LEU A 66 25.53 -35.80 2.39
CA LEU A 66 24.42 -35.27 3.18
C LEU A 66 23.14 -35.15 2.35
N PRO A 67 21.99 -35.62 2.91
CA PRO A 67 20.68 -35.43 2.27
C PRO A 67 20.29 -33.95 2.21
N LYS A 68 19.52 -33.56 1.19
CA LYS A 68 19.06 -32.17 0.96
C LYS A 68 18.36 -31.55 2.18
N GLU A 69 17.56 -32.31 2.91
CA GLU A 69 16.86 -31.84 4.12
C GLU A 69 17.85 -31.52 5.26
N LYS A 70 18.92 -32.29 5.40
CA LYS A 70 19.98 -32.01 6.37
C LYS A 70 20.79 -30.76 5.98
N ILE A 71 21.05 -30.58 4.68
CA ILE A 71 21.71 -29.37 4.17
C ILE A 71 20.87 -28.14 4.51
N LYS A 72 19.56 -28.18 4.24
CA LYS A 72 18.61 -27.12 4.60
C LYS A 72 18.63 -26.81 6.11
N TYR A 73 18.58 -27.86 6.93
CA TYR A 73 18.66 -27.74 8.38
C TYR A 73 19.95 -27.02 8.84
N TYR A 74 21.12 -27.48 8.36
CA TYR A 74 22.39 -26.87 8.75
C TYR A 74 22.56 -25.44 8.26
N LEU A 75 22.00 -25.09 7.11
CA LEU A 75 22.07 -23.73 6.57
C LEU A 75 21.21 -22.73 7.34
N TYR A 76 20.00 -23.10 7.78
CA TYR A 76 18.99 -22.13 8.20
C TYR A 76 18.44 -22.33 9.62
N ASP A 77 18.56 -23.53 10.23
CA ASP A 77 18.05 -23.75 11.58
C ASP A 77 19.05 -23.24 12.65
N LYS A 78 18.55 -22.48 13.61
CA LYS A 78 19.41 -21.90 14.68
C LYS A 78 20.02 -22.99 15.59
N GLU A 79 19.32 -24.07 15.83
CA GLU A 79 19.80 -25.15 16.68
C GLU A 79 20.94 -25.95 16.04
N ALA A 80 21.06 -25.90 14.72
CA ALA A 80 22.11 -26.60 13.98
C ALA A 80 23.53 -26.14 14.35
N LEU A 81 23.72 -24.92 14.84
CA LEU A 81 25.04 -24.39 15.17
C LEU A 81 25.76 -25.20 16.27
N LYS A 82 25.03 -25.66 17.28
CA LYS A 82 25.58 -26.52 18.34
C LYS A 82 26.09 -27.85 17.79
N GLU A 83 25.31 -28.46 16.90
CA GLU A 83 25.66 -29.73 16.24
C GLU A 83 26.89 -29.55 15.33
N ILE A 84 26.97 -28.43 14.59
CA ILE A 84 28.10 -28.10 13.73
C ILE A 84 29.41 -28.03 14.54
N HIS A 85 29.41 -27.36 15.69
CA HIS A 85 30.60 -27.23 16.54
C HIS A 85 31.01 -28.53 17.23
N GLN A 86 30.07 -29.43 17.49
CA GLN A 86 30.33 -30.71 18.18
C GLN A 86 30.67 -31.84 17.22
N SER A 87 30.40 -31.70 15.94
CA SER A 87 30.56 -32.75 14.93
C SER A 87 31.98 -32.77 14.37
N ALA A 88 32.52 -33.97 14.21
CA ALA A 88 33.78 -34.25 13.52
C ALA A 88 33.54 -35.23 12.36
N PRO A 89 32.94 -34.78 11.24
CA PRO A 89 32.63 -35.66 10.11
C PRO A 89 33.91 -36.18 9.47
N SER A 90 33.89 -37.42 8.98
CA SER A 90 35.03 -38.02 8.28
C SER A 90 35.16 -37.58 6.82
N ASP A 91 34.04 -37.20 6.18
CA ASP A 91 34.04 -36.73 4.80
C ASP A 91 34.60 -35.31 4.68
N LYS A 92 35.62 -35.13 3.82
CA LYS A 92 36.31 -33.86 3.67
C LYS A 92 35.40 -32.71 3.17
N LYS A 93 34.42 -33.02 2.32
CA LYS A 93 33.48 -32.01 1.83
C LYS A 93 32.50 -31.58 2.93
N VAL A 94 32.06 -32.52 3.77
CA VAL A 94 31.21 -32.21 4.93
C VAL A 94 32.00 -31.41 5.97
N GLN A 95 33.28 -31.72 6.22
CA GLN A 95 34.16 -30.94 7.08
C GLN A 95 34.26 -29.49 6.59
N ARG A 96 34.49 -29.27 5.30
CA ARG A 96 34.53 -27.95 4.66
C ARG A 96 33.20 -27.19 4.81
N PHE A 97 32.10 -27.88 4.55
CA PHE A 97 30.77 -27.32 4.73
C PHE A 97 30.54 -26.82 6.17
N PHE A 98 30.86 -27.65 7.17
CA PHE A 98 30.73 -27.28 8.57
C PHE A 98 31.68 -26.15 8.98
N SER A 99 32.92 -26.16 8.49
CA SER A 99 33.90 -25.09 8.76
C SER A 99 33.44 -23.72 8.23
N LEU A 100 32.86 -23.70 7.02
CA LEU A 100 32.26 -22.49 6.45
C LEU A 100 31.07 -22.02 7.29
N LEU A 101 30.16 -22.94 7.66
CA LEU A 101 28.97 -22.60 8.44
C LEU A 101 29.34 -22.10 9.84
N ALA A 102 30.34 -22.68 10.50
CA ALA A 102 30.83 -22.19 11.79
C ALA A 102 31.27 -20.72 11.66
N ILE A 103 32.15 -20.40 10.71
CA ILE A 103 32.59 -19.01 10.49
C ILE A 103 31.42 -18.09 10.15
N ALA A 104 30.52 -18.51 9.25
CA ALA A 104 29.41 -17.68 8.81
C ALA A 104 28.45 -17.35 9.96
N ARG A 105 28.15 -18.34 10.80
CA ARG A 105 27.14 -18.23 11.87
C ARG A 105 27.69 -17.64 13.16
N ASP A 106 28.95 -17.91 13.51
CA ASP A 106 29.59 -17.26 14.65
C ASP A 106 29.67 -15.73 14.46
N ASN A 107 29.72 -15.27 13.21
CA ASN A 107 29.71 -13.85 12.85
C ASN A 107 28.32 -13.30 12.46
N GLU A 108 27.25 -14.08 12.59
CA GLU A 108 25.90 -13.66 12.18
C GLU A 108 25.41 -12.45 12.99
N ALA A 109 25.66 -12.42 14.30
CA ALA A 109 25.26 -11.32 15.17
C ALA A 109 25.90 -9.96 14.78
N ILE A 110 27.10 -9.98 14.19
CA ILE A 110 27.77 -8.77 13.70
C ILE A 110 27.15 -8.28 12.38
N THR A 111 26.72 -9.22 11.54
CA THR A 111 26.27 -8.95 10.17
C THR A 111 24.77 -8.79 10.03
N ASN A 112 24.00 -9.28 11.03
CA ASN A 112 22.55 -9.21 11.08
C ASN A 112 22.08 -8.45 12.31
N VAL A 113 22.44 -7.17 12.39
CA VAL A 113 22.03 -6.31 13.50
C VAL A 113 20.55 -5.95 13.31
N SER A 114 19.67 -6.65 14.01
CA SER A 114 18.28 -6.20 14.14
C SER A 114 18.25 -4.95 15.01
N TYR A 115 18.06 -3.80 14.40
CA TYR A 115 17.85 -2.57 15.15
C TYR A 115 16.47 -2.58 15.79
N ASN A 116 16.42 -2.56 17.13
CA ASN A 116 15.23 -2.04 17.79
C ASN A 116 15.14 -0.54 17.47
N ARG A 117 14.19 -0.15 16.62
CA ARG A 117 14.02 1.23 16.15
C ARG A 117 13.79 2.23 17.29
N TRP A 118 13.40 1.75 18.46
CA TRP A 118 13.04 2.56 19.63
C TRP A 118 14.19 2.68 20.67
N ASP A 119 15.27 1.91 20.51
CA ASP A 119 16.40 1.89 21.41
C ASP A 119 17.66 2.41 20.70
N TYR A 120 17.80 3.73 20.66
CA TYR A 120 18.91 4.41 20.02
C TYR A 120 20.23 4.34 20.83
N ASP A 121 20.14 4.15 22.14
CA ASP A 121 21.29 4.25 23.04
C ASP A 121 22.05 2.93 23.20
N SER A 122 21.46 1.80 22.85
CA SER A 122 22.07 0.46 22.99
C SER A 122 22.93 0.01 21.81
N ARG A 123 23.19 0.87 20.82
CA ARG A 123 23.93 0.51 19.59
C ARG A 123 25.41 0.28 19.86
N LYS A 124 25.76 -0.91 20.32
CA LYS A 124 27.17 -1.35 20.32
C LYS A 124 27.54 -1.79 18.90
N VAL A 125 28.43 -1.04 18.26
CA VAL A 125 29.01 -1.46 16.97
C VAL A 125 29.99 -2.59 17.26
N ALA A 126 29.66 -3.80 16.81
CA ALA A 126 30.56 -4.93 16.85
C ALA A 126 31.27 -5.08 15.50
N TYR A 127 32.52 -5.50 15.52
CA TYR A 127 33.32 -5.73 14.33
C TYR A 127 33.81 -7.18 14.28
N THR A 128 33.93 -7.72 13.06
CA THR A 128 34.58 -8.99 12.83
C THR A 128 36.03 -8.92 13.33
N GLN A 129 36.44 -9.92 14.13
CA GLN A 129 37.77 -9.99 14.69
C GLN A 129 38.79 -10.49 13.66
N GLN A 130 40.02 -10.01 13.72
CA GLN A 130 41.10 -10.42 12.80
C GLN A 130 41.36 -11.94 12.85
N ALA A 131 41.18 -12.58 14.00
CA ALA A 131 41.32 -14.04 14.13
C ALA A 131 40.35 -14.82 13.22
N GLU A 132 39.08 -14.35 13.08
CA GLU A 132 38.09 -14.98 12.20
C GLU A 132 38.45 -14.78 10.72
N ILE A 133 38.96 -13.60 10.36
CA ILE A 133 39.45 -13.32 9.00
C ILE A 133 40.62 -14.26 8.69
N SER A 134 41.62 -14.39 9.57
CA SER A 134 42.78 -15.26 9.37
C SER A 134 42.40 -16.74 9.25
N LYS A 135 41.43 -17.19 10.04
CA LYS A 135 40.86 -18.55 9.94
C LYS A 135 40.21 -18.80 8.57
N ALA A 136 39.41 -17.84 8.09
CA ALA A 136 38.79 -17.90 6.78
C ALA A 136 39.84 -17.88 5.65
N GLU A 137 40.89 -17.07 5.76
CA GLU A 137 42.01 -17.02 4.81
C GLU A 137 42.74 -18.37 4.72
N THR A 138 42.99 -19.01 5.86
CA THR A 138 43.58 -20.35 5.89
C THR A 138 42.74 -21.36 5.11
N LEU A 139 41.43 -21.42 5.39
CA LEU A 139 40.52 -22.32 4.68
C LEU A 139 40.44 -22.01 3.16
N TYR A 140 40.51 -20.76 2.79
CA TYR A 140 40.54 -20.35 1.38
C TYR A 140 41.82 -20.84 0.70
N GLN A 141 43.00 -20.65 1.30
CA GLN A 141 44.28 -21.09 0.76
C GLN A 141 44.36 -22.63 0.68
N ASP A 142 43.83 -23.34 1.65
CA ASP A 142 43.78 -24.80 1.62
C ASP A 142 42.85 -25.31 0.52
N ALA A 143 41.74 -24.63 0.27
CA ALA A 143 40.85 -24.95 -0.85
C ALA A 143 41.54 -24.76 -2.20
N LEU A 144 42.32 -23.68 -2.37
CA LEU A 144 43.10 -23.43 -3.60
C LEU A 144 44.17 -24.50 -3.83
N LYS A 145 44.92 -24.89 -2.80
CA LYS A 145 45.91 -25.98 -2.87
C LYS A 145 45.26 -27.31 -3.30
N ASP A 146 44.10 -27.62 -2.77
CA ASP A 146 43.34 -28.83 -3.07
C ASP A 146 42.56 -28.75 -4.40
N LYS A 147 42.60 -27.60 -5.09
CA LYS A 147 41.85 -27.33 -6.32
C LYS A 147 40.33 -27.49 -6.15
N ASP A 148 39.82 -27.19 -4.98
CA ASP A 148 38.39 -27.20 -4.69
C ASP A 148 37.79 -25.83 -5.01
N GLU A 149 37.53 -25.59 -6.27
CA GLU A 149 37.04 -24.30 -6.79
C GLU A 149 35.69 -23.91 -6.16
N PHE A 150 34.82 -24.89 -5.91
CA PHE A 150 33.50 -24.62 -5.31
C PHE A 150 33.63 -24.07 -3.89
N PHE A 151 34.42 -24.72 -3.05
CA PHE A 151 34.61 -24.29 -1.66
C PHE A 151 35.46 -23.03 -1.60
N ALA A 152 36.49 -22.90 -2.43
CA ALA A 152 37.32 -21.69 -2.52
C ALA A 152 36.47 -20.46 -2.86
N HIS A 153 35.57 -20.53 -3.84
CA HIS A 153 34.69 -19.43 -4.20
C HIS A 153 33.77 -19.01 -3.05
N ARG A 154 33.24 -19.96 -2.26
CA ARG A 154 32.43 -19.66 -1.08
C ARG A 154 33.23 -19.07 0.07
N MET A 155 34.46 -19.52 0.27
CA MET A 155 35.36 -18.92 1.27
C MET A 155 35.79 -17.51 0.86
N TRP A 156 36.04 -17.26 -0.43
CA TRP A 156 36.25 -15.92 -0.97
C TRP A 156 35.09 -14.98 -0.62
N TYR A 157 33.86 -15.43 -0.82
CA TYR A 157 32.68 -14.64 -0.44
C TYR A 157 32.61 -14.37 1.08
N GLN A 158 32.92 -15.37 1.92
CA GLN A 158 32.97 -15.14 3.37
C GLN A 158 34.05 -14.12 3.75
N LEU A 159 35.20 -14.16 3.10
CA LEU A 159 36.24 -13.15 3.30
C LEU A 159 35.79 -11.74 2.92
N MET A 160 35.09 -11.59 1.79
CA MET A 160 34.46 -10.32 1.42
C MET A 160 33.54 -9.80 2.55
N ARG A 161 32.69 -10.67 3.07
CA ARG A 161 31.77 -10.35 4.17
C ARG A 161 32.50 -9.97 5.45
N LEU A 162 33.43 -10.79 5.91
CA LEU A 162 34.20 -10.56 7.14
C LEU A 162 35.01 -9.26 7.10
N LYS A 163 35.69 -8.99 5.98
CA LYS A 163 36.46 -7.75 5.78
C LYS A 163 35.54 -6.52 5.76
N PHE A 164 34.37 -6.60 5.13
CA PHE A 164 33.40 -5.50 5.12
C PHE A 164 32.88 -5.13 6.52
N TYR A 165 32.68 -6.13 7.38
CA TYR A 165 32.21 -5.92 8.75
C TYR A 165 33.35 -5.79 9.77
N SER A 166 34.62 -5.74 9.34
CA SER A 166 35.76 -5.43 10.20
C SER A 166 35.88 -3.94 10.50
N ALA A 167 36.75 -3.58 11.45
CA ALA A 167 37.07 -2.19 11.74
C ALA A 167 37.68 -1.47 10.52
N GLU A 168 38.37 -2.21 9.66
CA GLU A 168 38.98 -1.73 8.41
C GLU A 168 38.12 -2.09 7.19
N ARG A 169 36.87 -1.63 7.17
CA ARG A 169 35.91 -1.92 6.09
C ARG A 169 36.49 -1.70 4.69
N ALA A 170 37.32 -0.69 4.50
CA ALA A 170 37.93 -0.37 3.20
C ALA A 170 38.81 -1.49 2.67
N SER A 171 39.35 -2.38 3.53
CA SER A 171 40.17 -3.52 3.11
C SER A 171 39.48 -4.50 2.18
N VAL A 172 38.13 -4.50 2.17
CA VAL A 172 37.36 -5.33 1.22
C VAL A 172 37.57 -4.89 -0.23
N ILE A 173 37.83 -3.60 -0.46
CA ILE A 173 38.07 -3.05 -1.82
C ILE A 173 39.37 -3.61 -2.36
N ASP A 174 40.46 -3.50 -1.59
CA ASP A 174 41.78 -3.98 -2.02
C ASP A 174 41.78 -5.50 -2.21
N TYR A 175 41.14 -6.22 -1.31
CA TYR A 175 41.01 -7.68 -1.43
C TYR A 175 40.22 -8.08 -2.70
N PHE A 176 39.13 -7.40 -3.00
CA PHE A 176 38.38 -7.63 -4.23
C PHE A 176 39.25 -7.38 -5.46
N MET A 177 39.89 -6.21 -5.56
CA MET A 177 40.72 -5.84 -6.72
C MET A 177 41.86 -6.82 -6.96
N GLN A 178 42.41 -7.45 -5.94
CA GLN A 178 43.49 -8.43 -6.04
C GLN A 178 43.01 -9.82 -6.46
N THR A 179 41.76 -10.18 -6.14
CA THR A 179 41.29 -11.57 -6.23
C THR A 179 40.14 -11.80 -7.22
N GLU A 180 39.44 -10.76 -7.64
CA GLU A 180 38.20 -10.84 -8.40
C GLU A 180 38.38 -11.49 -9.79
N ALA A 181 39.54 -11.31 -10.42
CA ALA A 181 39.82 -11.85 -11.75
C ALA A 181 39.79 -13.38 -11.79
N ALA A 182 40.11 -14.04 -10.66
CA ALA A 182 40.10 -15.48 -10.51
C ALA A 182 38.73 -16.06 -10.12
N GLN A 183 37.73 -15.21 -9.85
CA GLN A 183 36.44 -15.68 -9.35
C GLN A 183 35.44 -15.93 -10.50
N PRO A 184 34.66 -17.04 -10.45
CA PRO A 184 33.59 -17.28 -11.41
C PRO A 184 32.48 -16.23 -11.25
N ARG A 185 31.90 -15.75 -12.35
CA ARG A 185 30.87 -14.69 -12.41
C ARG A 185 29.47 -15.23 -12.06
N THR A 186 29.32 -15.77 -10.87
CA THR A 186 28.07 -16.29 -10.30
C THR A 186 27.32 -15.21 -9.49
N ASP A 187 26.10 -15.50 -9.04
CA ASP A 187 25.36 -14.63 -8.11
C ASP A 187 26.20 -14.33 -6.85
N LEU A 188 26.94 -15.31 -6.36
CA LEU A 188 27.82 -15.16 -5.20
C LEU A 188 28.95 -14.14 -5.44
N TYR A 189 29.49 -14.08 -6.66
CA TYR A 189 30.44 -13.04 -7.06
C TYR A 189 29.83 -11.64 -6.94
N TYR A 190 28.63 -11.45 -7.50
CA TYR A 190 27.96 -10.15 -7.45
C TYR A 190 27.48 -9.78 -6.02
N ARG A 191 27.14 -10.77 -5.20
CA ARG A 191 26.90 -10.57 -3.75
C ARG A 191 28.19 -10.12 -3.05
N GLY A 192 29.37 -10.64 -3.44
CA GLY A 192 30.68 -10.17 -2.98
C GLY A 192 30.97 -8.73 -3.45
N MET A 193 30.74 -8.42 -4.73
CA MET A 193 30.85 -7.06 -5.29
C MET A 193 29.95 -6.06 -4.56
N HIS A 194 28.82 -6.48 -4.04
CA HIS A 194 27.89 -5.64 -3.27
C HIS A 194 28.55 -5.09 -1.99
N TYR A 195 29.40 -5.87 -1.30
CA TYR A 195 30.19 -5.37 -0.16
C TYR A 195 31.19 -4.29 -0.57
N VAL A 196 31.77 -4.38 -1.77
CA VAL A 196 32.67 -3.34 -2.30
C VAL A 196 31.88 -2.05 -2.57
N ALA A 197 30.73 -2.16 -3.21
CA ALA A 197 29.84 -1.02 -3.42
C ALA A 197 29.45 -0.36 -2.08
N GLY A 198 29.08 -1.18 -1.06
CA GLY A 198 28.78 -0.70 0.28
C GLY A 198 29.97 0.00 0.98
N ALA A 199 31.20 -0.46 0.75
CA ALA A 199 32.38 0.21 1.26
C ALA A 199 32.60 1.58 0.61
N TYR A 200 32.39 1.71 -0.71
CA TYR A 200 32.42 3.02 -1.40
C TYR A 200 31.28 3.94 -0.96
N ILE A 201 30.09 3.41 -0.69
CA ILE A 201 28.95 4.18 -0.15
C ILE A 201 29.30 4.74 1.23
N ALA A 202 29.92 3.95 2.10
CA ALA A 202 30.38 4.41 3.41
C ALA A 202 31.41 5.56 3.32
N GLN A 203 32.21 5.58 2.26
CA GLN A 203 33.13 6.67 1.91
C GLN A 203 32.45 7.84 1.16
N LYS A 204 31.15 7.76 0.90
CA LYS A 204 30.37 8.71 0.04
C LYS A 204 30.93 8.83 -1.39
N ASN A 205 31.63 7.79 -1.86
CA ASN A 205 32.19 7.74 -3.22
C ASN A 205 31.20 7.10 -4.19
N TYR A 206 30.14 7.82 -4.51
CA TYR A 206 29.04 7.32 -5.35
C TYR A 206 29.46 7.12 -6.82
N ALA A 207 30.47 7.85 -7.27
CA ALA A 207 31.05 7.65 -8.60
C ALA A 207 31.67 6.25 -8.77
N LYS A 208 32.14 5.62 -7.69
CA LYS A 208 32.65 4.25 -7.71
C LYS A 208 31.59 3.22 -7.34
N SER A 209 30.66 3.52 -6.44
CA SER A 209 29.63 2.56 -6.07
C SER A 209 28.56 2.35 -7.14
N ASN A 210 28.07 3.42 -7.78
CA ASN A 210 26.96 3.32 -8.72
C ASN A 210 27.21 2.39 -9.93
N PRO A 211 28.40 2.38 -10.57
CA PRO A 211 28.70 1.40 -11.62
C PRO A 211 28.66 -0.05 -11.14
N LEU A 212 29.12 -0.32 -9.90
CA LEU A 212 29.04 -1.66 -9.31
C LEU A 212 27.60 -2.05 -9.03
N LEU A 213 26.80 -1.13 -8.48
CA LEU A 213 25.37 -1.35 -8.27
C LEU A 213 24.64 -1.62 -9.59
N ALA A 214 25.00 -0.93 -10.68
CA ALA A 214 24.44 -1.17 -12.01
C ALA A 214 24.76 -2.58 -12.54
N GLN A 215 25.99 -3.05 -12.34
CA GLN A 215 26.36 -4.42 -12.69
C GLN A 215 25.55 -5.44 -11.90
N ILE A 216 25.39 -5.24 -10.59
CA ILE A 216 24.58 -6.13 -9.73
C ILE A 216 23.10 -6.10 -10.14
N PHE A 217 22.54 -4.91 -10.39
CA PHE A 217 21.16 -4.75 -10.86
C PHE A 217 20.89 -5.53 -12.15
N ASN A 218 21.86 -5.48 -13.08
CA ASN A 218 21.79 -6.21 -14.34
C ASN A 218 21.86 -7.73 -14.16
N LYS A 219 22.76 -8.21 -13.29
CA LYS A 219 23.12 -9.63 -13.20
C LYS A 219 22.34 -10.43 -12.16
N VAL A 220 21.88 -9.79 -11.07
CA VAL A 220 21.22 -10.47 -9.94
C VAL A 220 19.84 -9.86 -9.68
N PRO A 221 18.80 -10.38 -10.36
CA PRO A 221 17.43 -9.86 -10.21
C PRO A 221 16.93 -9.74 -8.76
N SER A 222 17.30 -10.71 -7.90
CA SER A 222 16.94 -10.72 -6.48
C SER A 222 17.58 -9.60 -5.64
N LEU A 223 18.60 -8.91 -6.15
CA LEU A 223 19.22 -7.76 -5.48
C LEU A 223 18.75 -6.39 -6.03
N ARG A 224 17.90 -6.36 -7.06
CA ARG A 224 17.46 -5.10 -7.68
C ARG A 224 16.91 -4.10 -6.70
N GLN A 225 16.05 -4.52 -5.80
CA GLN A 225 15.50 -3.66 -4.75
C GLN A 225 16.61 -3.07 -3.86
N THR A 226 17.49 -3.92 -3.36
CA THR A 226 18.56 -3.51 -2.45
C THR A 226 19.50 -2.49 -3.10
N VAL A 227 19.98 -2.78 -4.31
CA VAL A 227 20.93 -1.89 -4.98
C VAL A 227 20.27 -0.60 -5.47
N THR A 228 18.97 -0.63 -5.81
CA THR A 228 18.24 0.60 -6.12
C THR A 228 18.10 1.48 -4.88
N TYR A 229 17.79 0.89 -3.73
CA TYR A 229 17.71 1.62 -2.45
C TYR A 229 19.07 2.25 -2.06
N GLU A 230 20.17 1.59 -2.35
CA GLU A 230 21.53 2.06 -2.05
C GLU A 230 22.07 3.06 -3.07
N TYR A 231 21.50 3.10 -4.27
CA TYR A 231 21.90 4.04 -5.32
C TYR A 231 21.74 5.49 -4.84
N ARG A 232 22.69 6.34 -5.22
CA ARG A 232 22.63 7.79 -4.95
C ARG A 232 22.77 8.55 -6.26
N PRO A 233 21.76 9.34 -6.65
CA PRO A 233 21.81 10.13 -7.88
C PRO A 233 23.04 11.04 -7.95
N LEU A 234 23.58 11.17 -9.15
CA LEU A 234 24.70 12.06 -9.48
C LEU A 234 24.22 13.16 -10.45
N SER A 235 25.07 14.16 -10.70
CA SER A 235 24.76 15.11 -11.75
C SER A 235 24.72 14.43 -13.13
N ALA A 236 23.95 14.99 -14.07
CA ALA A 236 23.83 14.45 -15.43
C ALA A 236 25.20 14.29 -16.11
N GLU A 237 26.13 15.24 -15.90
CA GLU A 237 27.49 15.18 -16.43
C GLU A 237 28.29 14.01 -15.86
N GLN A 238 28.24 13.83 -14.53
CA GLN A 238 28.90 12.72 -13.86
C GLN A 238 28.33 11.37 -14.33
N LEU A 239 27.01 11.28 -14.44
CA LEU A 239 26.33 10.07 -14.87
C LEU A 239 26.71 9.70 -16.31
N HIS A 240 26.75 10.68 -17.22
CA HIS A 240 27.22 10.48 -18.59
C HIS A 240 28.67 9.98 -18.67
N LYS A 241 29.57 10.57 -17.90
CA LYS A 241 30.97 10.16 -17.83
C LYS A 241 31.12 8.71 -17.32
N LEU A 242 30.34 8.35 -16.31
CA LEU A 242 30.37 6.99 -15.75
C LEU A 242 29.78 5.96 -16.72
N SER A 243 28.68 6.30 -17.38
CA SER A 243 28.02 5.39 -18.32
C SER A 243 28.91 5.01 -19.48
N ALA A 244 29.72 5.92 -19.98
CA ALA A 244 30.63 5.67 -21.13
C ALA A 244 31.66 4.54 -20.90
N GLY A 245 31.96 4.21 -19.64
CA GLY A 245 32.86 3.12 -19.24
C GLY A 245 32.20 1.75 -19.06
N LEU A 246 30.88 1.66 -19.21
CA LEU A 246 30.09 0.45 -18.98
C LEU A 246 29.68 -0.21 -20.31
N SER A 247 29.39 -1.51 -20.25
CA SER A 247 28.74 -2.21 -21.38
C SER A 247 27.32 -1.64 -21.63
N PRO A 248 26.75 -1.77 -22.84
CA PRO A 248 25.41 -1.24 -23.14
C PRO A 248 24.34 -1.69 -22.16
N GLN A 249 24.37 -2.96 -21.71
CA GLN A 249 23.41 -3.51 -20.75
C GLN A 249 23.58 -2.89 -19.35
N GLU A 250 24.83 -2.67 -18.92
CA GLU A 250 25.12 -2.00 -17.64
C GLU A 250 24.78 -0.52 -17.69
N GLN A 251 24.96 0.13 -18.85
CA GLN A 251 24.48 1.50 -19.07
C GLN A 251 22.95 1.56 -18.92
N CYS A 252 22.21 0.65 -19.55
CA CYS A 252 20.76 0.57 -19.40
C CYS A 252 20.35 0.37 -17.93
N ALA A 253 21.06 -0.48 -17.18
CA ALA A 253 20.81 -0.69 -15.76
C ALA A 253 21.10 0.56 -14.92
N LEU A 254 22.18 1.27 -15.21
CA LEU A 254 22.53 2.53 -14.54
C LEU A 254 21.46 3.60 -14.78
N TRP A 255 21.04 3.78 -16.04
CA TRP A 255 19.96 4.70 -16.40
C TRP A 255 18.62 4.30 -15.77
N ALA A 256 18.35 2.99 -15.64
CA ALA A 256 17.14 2.51 -15.01
C ALA A 256 17.07 2.85 -13.52
N MET A 257 18.16 2.70 -12.78
CA MET A 257 18.24 3.13 -11.38
C MET A 257 18.18 4.65 -11.24
N ASP A 258 18.83 5.39 -12.13
CA ASP A 258 18.75 6.85 -12.12
C ASP A 258 17.34 7.36 -12.40
N GLY A 259 16.66 6.79 -13.39
CA GLY A 259 15.29 7.10 -13.75
C GLY A 259 14.29 6.84 -12.62
N TYR A 260 14.58 5.86 -11.75
CA TYR A 260 13.78 5.62 -10.56
C TYR A 260 13.73 6.82 -9.61
N TYR A 261 14.84 7.57 -9.47
CA TYR A 261 14.95 8.70 -8.56
C TYR A 261 14.71 10.07 -9.22
N ASN A 262 15.09 10.21 -10.50
CA ASN A 262 15.09 11.49 -11.21
C ASN A 262 13.92 11.57 -12.21
N SER A 263 14.12 11.07 -13.43
CA SER A 263 13.17 11.19 -14.54
C SER A 263 13.05 9.86 -15.28
N GLU A 264 11.91 9.19 -15.11
CA GLU A 264 11.61 7.97 -15.84
C GLU A 264 11.64 8.21 -17.36
N LYS A 265 11.14 9.35 -17.84
CA LYS A 265 11.10 9.69 -19.26
C LYS A 265 12.52 9.77 -19.86
N ASP A 266 13.41 10.56 -19.23
CA ASP A 266 14.76 10.75 -19.75
C ASP A 266 15.57 9.45 -19.74
N ALA A 267 15.38 8.64 -18.68
CA ALA A 267 15.99 7.32 -18.60
C ALA A 267 15.46 6.37 -19.69
N ILE A 268 14.17 6.34 -19.95
CA ILE A 268 13.56 5.53 -21.02
C ILE A 268 14.13 5.94 -22.38
N GLU A 269 14.23 7.24 -22.69
CA GLU A 269 14.79 7.74 -23.95
C GLU A 269 16.25 7.29 -24.12
N LYS A 270 17.06 7.36 -23.06
CA LYS A 270 18.45 6.88 -23.08
C LYS A 270 18.55 5.37 -23.27
N ILE A 271 17.74 4.61 -22.56
CA ILE A 271 17.72 3.15 -22.65
C ILE A 271 17.29 2.71 -24.05
N LEU A 272 16.21 3.28 -24.62
CA LEU A 272 15.73 2.95 -25.95
C LEU A 272 16.75 3.29 -27.05
N ALA A 273 17.56 4.33 -26.86
CA ALA A 273 18.65 4.68 -27.76
C ALA A 273 19.81 3.68 -27.70
N LEU A 274 20.06 3.04 -26.55
CA LEU A 274 21.10 2.03 -26.36
C LEU A 274 20.63 0.64 -26.78
N ASP A 275 19.43 0.27 -26.36
CA ASP A 275 18.81 -1.03 -26.61
C ASP A 275 17.28 -0.91 -26.60
N SER A 276 16.68 -0.91 -27.79
CA SER A 276 15.21 -0.83 -27.94
C SER A 276 14.45 -2.05 -27.39
N GLN A 277 15.17 -3.13 -27.08
CA GLN A 277 14.61 -4.36 -26.49
C GLN A 277 14.91 -4.49 -25.00
N SER A 278 15.45 -3.46 -24.37
CA SER A 278 15.78 -3.49 -22.95
C SER A 278 14.53 -3.67 -22.08
N PRO A 279 14.50 -4.67 -21.18
CA PRO A 279 13.37 -4.91 -20.29
C PRO A 279 13.23 -3.86 -19.17
N TYR A 280 14.24 -3.00 -19.00
CA TYR A 280 14.22 -1.97 -17.96
C TYR A 280 13.21 -0.86 -18.25
N VAL A 281 12.84 -0.68 -19.51
CA VAL A 281 11.81 0.30 -19.91
C VAL A 281 10.46 -0.02 -19.30
N ASP A 282 10.14 -1.30 -19.16
CA ASP A 282 8.80 -1.75 -18.75
C ASP A 282 8.42 -1.23 -17.35
N PHE A 283 9.31 -1.37 -16.36
CA PHE A 283 9.00 -0.90 -15.02
C PHE A 283 9.02 0.63 -14.91
N LEU A 284 9.92 1.31 -15.65
CA LEU A 284 9.96 2.78 -15.67
C LEU A 284 8.71 3.37 -16.32
N LEU A 285 8.24 2.81 -17.43
CA LEU A 285 7.01 3.24 -18.09
C LEU A 285 5.80 3.04 -17.15
N SER A 286 5.72 1.87 -16.49
CA SER A 286 4.66 1.61 -15.54
C SER A 286 4.66 2.60 -14.39
N ARG A 287 5.82 2.92 -13.83
CA ARG A 287 5.98 3.96 -12.79
C ARG A 287 5.53 5.33 -13.29
N TYR A 288 5.96 5.73 -14.49
CA TYR A 288 5.58 7.02 -15.07
C TYR A 288 4.05 7.14 -15.18
N VAL A 289 3.38 6.11 -15.70
CA VAL A 289 1.92 6.08 -15.82
C VAL A 289 1.23 6.11 -14.45
N ASN A 290 1.73 5.33 -13.46
CA ASN A 290 1.17 5.34 -12.11
C ASN A 290 1.35 6.69 -11.41
N ARG A 291 2.50 7.35 -11.58
CA ARG A 291 2.74 8.70 -11.03
C ARG A 291 1.87 9.76 -11.71
N LEU A 292 1.68 9.66 -13.02
CA LEU A 292 0.73 10.51 -13.74
C LEU A 292 -0.70 10.31 -13.21
N GLU A 293 -1.15 9.05 -13.07
CA GLU A 293 -2.46 8.72 -12.51
C GLU A 293 -2.65 9.32 -11.11
N ALA A 294 -1.64 9.24 -10.24
CA ALA A 294 -1.68 9.85 -8.92
C ALA A 294 -1.84 11.39 -8.98
N LYS A 295 -1.27 12.05 -9.99
CA LYS A 295 -1.41 13.50 -10.19
C LYS A 295 -2.76 13.91 -10.75
N VAL A 296 -3.35 13.09 -11.63
CA VAL A 296 -4.69 13.33 -12.21
C VAL A 296 -5.83 12.81 -11.32
N ASN A 297 -5.52 12.42 -10.09
CA ASN A 297 -6.46 11.80 -9.16
C ASN A 297 -7.72 12.68 -9.00
N ILE A 298 -8.88 12.03 -9.11
CA ILE A 298 -10.21 12.67 -9.02
C ILE A 298 -10.49 13.31 -7.65
N TYR A 299 -9.70 13.01 -6.63
CA TYR A 299 -9.78 13.68 -5.33
C TYR A 299 -9.18 15.09 -5.32
N GLY A 300 -8.40 15.44 -6.35
CA GLY A 300 -7.62 16.69 -6.39
C GLY A 300 -6.30 16.57 -5.61
N SER A 301 -5.49 17.64 -5.70
CA SER A 301 -4.28 17.78 -4.87
C SER A 301 -4.64 18.02 -3.41
N TYR A 302 -3.72 17.76 -2.48
CA TYR A 302 -3.88 18.06 -1.06
C TYR A 302 -4.41 19.48 -0.85
N GLY A 303 -5.69 19.62 -0.46
CA GLY A 303 -6.32 20.85 -0.04
C GLY A 303 -7.47 21.39 -0.91
N GLU A 304 -7.57 21.05 -2.19
CA GLU A 304 -8.61 21.59 -3.09
C GLU A 304 -9.35 20.43 -3.79
N PRO A 305 -10.57 20.07 -3.34
CA PRO A 305 -11.36 19.06 -4.04
C PRO A 305 -11.80 19.56 -5.41
N ILE A 306 -11.71 18.70 -6.42
CA ILE A 306 -12.20 19.00 -7.76
C ILE A 306 -13.71 19.28 -7.72
N SER A 307 -14.11 20.46 -8.12
CA SER A 307 -15.46 21.00 -7.94
C SER A 307 -16.50 20.42 -8.90
N SER A 308 -16.09 19.99 -10.08
CA SER A 308 -16.98 19.46 -11.12
C SER A 308 -16.27 18.50 -12.07
N TYR A 309 -17.03 17.73 -12.82
CA TYR A 309 -16.50 16.81 -13.83
C TYR A 309 -15.76 17.56 -14.96
N LYS A 310 -16.25 18.73 -15.36
CA LYS A 310 -15.56 19.59 -16.32
C LYS A 310 -14.21 20.08 -15.79
N ALA A 311 -14.14 20.49 -14.52
CA ALA A 311 -12.87 20.87 -13.89
C ALA A 311 -11.88 19.71 -13.82
N TYR A 312 -12.37 18.50 -13.58
CA TYR A 312 -11.56 17.29 -13.64
C TYR A 312 -10.89 17.11 -15.01
N HIS A 313 -11.65 17.19 -16.10
CA HIS A 313 -11.10 17.06 -17.46
C HIS A 313 -10.09 18.15 -17.82
N GLN A 314 -10.31 19.38 -17.37
CA GLN A 314 -9.34 20.46 -17.53
C GLN A 314 -8.05 20.18 -16.77
N HIS A 315 -8.15 19.67 -15.54
CA HIS A 315 -7.01 19.30 -14.72
C HIS A 315 -6.22 18.14 -15.35
N THR A 316 -6.87 17.05 -15.75
CA THR A 316 -6.19 15.90 -16.35
C THR A 316 -5.45 16.25 -17.62
N LEU A 317 -6.07 17.07 -18.49
CA LEU A 317 -5.45 17.55 -19.72
C LEU A 317 -4.20 18.39 -19.42
N ALA A 318 -4.28 19.33 -18.47
CA ALA A 318 -3.14 20.18 -18.09
C ALA A 318 -1.98 19.31 -17.56
N VAL A 319 -2.26 18.40 -16.64
CA VAL A 319 -1.24 17.50 -16.10
C VAL A 319 -0.63 16.64 -17.20
N ALA A 320 -1.43 15.98 -18.03
CA ALA A 320 -0.95 15.05 -19.07
C ALA A 320 -0.22 15.72 -20.25
N THR A 321 -0.32 17.04 -20.40
CA THR A 321 0.33 17.79 -21.49
C THR A 321 1.45 18.72 -21.00
N GLN A 322 1.43 19.17 -19.75
CA GLN A 322 2.37 20.16 -19.23
C GLN A 322 3.26 19.60 -18.13
N ASP A 323 2.68 19.10 -17.03
CA ASP A 323 3.44 18.64 -15.87
C ASP A 323 4.06 17.26 -16.08
N TYR A 324 3.31 16.36 -16.75
CA TYR A 324 3.71 15.00 -17.12
C TYR A 324 3.44 14.76 -18.61
N PRO A 325 4.26 15.30 -19.52
CA PRO A 325 4.02 15.21 -20.95
C PRO A 325 3.96 13.76 -21.45
N THR A 326 2.91 13.42 -22.18
CA THR A 326 2.64 12.04 -22.62
C THR A 326 2.79 11.81 -24.12
N ASP A 327 3.10 12.84 -24.92
CA ASP A 327 3.23 12.74 -26.40
C ASP A 327 4.25 11.68 -26.82
N TRP A 328 5.36 11.57 -26.09
CA TRP A 328 6.41 10.59 -26.34
C TRP A 328 5.89 9.15 -26.18
N ILE A 329 4.96 8.88 -25.21
CA ILE A 329 4.34 7.57 -25.04
C ILE A 329 3.49 7.23 -26.26
N LEU A 330 2.67 8.19 -26.73
CA LEU A 330 1.83 8.00 -27.91
C LEU A 330 2.66 7.74 -29.17
N THR A 331 3.77 8.45 -29.31
CA THR A 331 4.69 8.29 -30.43
C THR A 331 5.37 6.91 -30.39
N THR A 332 5.91 6.54 -29.25
CA THR A 332 6.62 5.26 -29.09
C THR A 332 5.68 4.06 -29.24
N ALA A 333 4.44 4.16 -28.75
CA ALA A 333 3.43 3.12 -28.91
C ALA A 333 3.07 2.83 -30.40
N LYS A 334 3.34 3.76 -31.31
CA LYS A 334 3.18 3.57 -32.76
C LYS A 334 4.40 2.86 -33.37
N ASP A 335 5.55 2.85 -32.69
CA ASP A 335 6.74 2.13 -33.09
C ASP A 335 6.66 0.65 -32.65
N LYS A 336 6.88 -0.27 -33.60
CA LYS A 336 6.79 -1.72 -33.35
C LYS A 336 8.08 -2.33 -32.82
N LYS A 337 9.13 -1.53 -32.60
CA LYS A 337 10.47 -2.01 -32.22
C LYS A 337 10.68 -2.13 -30.70
N VAL A 338 9.68 -1.89 -29.88
CA VAL A 338 9.77 -1.99 -28.41
C VAL A 338 9.62 -3.44 -27.94
N ALA A 339 10.26 -3.77 -26.80
CA ALA A 339 10.28 -5.13 -26.25
C ALA A 339 8.86 -5.64 -25.84
N ASN A 340 8.02 -4.76 -25.31
CA ASN A 340 6.70 -5.08 -24.81
C ASN A 340 5.62 -4.20 -25.44
N PRO A 341 5.24 -4.45 -26.71
CA PRO A 341 4.25 -3.63 -27.43
C PRO A 341 2.89 -3.56 -26.71
N TYR A 342 2.48 -4.64 -26.03
CA TYR A 342 1.25 -4.68 -25.23
C TYR A 342 1.23 -3.57 -24.18
N LEU A 343 2.29 -3.48 -23.36
CA LEU A 343 2.42 -2.46 -22.31
C LEU A 343 2.30 -1.04 -22.89
N TRP A 344 3.00 -0.77 -23.99
CA TRP A 344 2.95 0.54 -24.65
C TRP A 344 1.57 0.89 -25.18
N GLN A 345 0.84 -0.09 -25.75
CA GLN A 345 -0.53 0.15 -26.22
C GLN A 345 -1.50 0.43 -25.07
N VAL A 346 -1.39 -0.31 -23.94
CA VAL A 346 -2.24 -0.05 -22.77
C VAL A 346 -1.91 1.31 -22.16
N ALA A 347 -0.61 1.63 -22.01
CA ALA A 347 -0.16 2.93 -21.50
C ALA A 347 -0.66 4.08 -22.38
N ALA A 348 -0.47 3.99 -23.72
CA ALA A 348 -0.94 4.99 -24.66
C ALA A 348 -2.47 5.16 -24.59
N GLY A 349 -3.23 4.07 -24.51
CA GLY A 349 -4.69 4.13 -24.34
C GLY A 349 -5.09 4.84 -23.06
N TYR A 350 -4.40 4.55 -21.95
CA TYR A 350 -4.72 5.16 -20.67
C TYR A 350 -4.38 6.64 -20.62
N VAL A 351 -3.18 7.03 -21.07
CA VAL A 351 -2.80 8.44 -21.08
C VAL A 351 -3.61 9.28 -22.08
N SER A 352 -4.07 8.70 -23.18
CA SER A 352 -5.01 9.37 -24.10
C SER A 352 -6.34 9.70 -23.42
N SER A 353 -6.82 8.86 -22.49
CA SER A 353 -8.01 9.17 -21.69
C SER A 353 -7.80 10.43 -20.83
N PHE A 354 -6.64 10.61 -20.23
CA PHE A 354 -6.30 11.81 -19.46
C PHE A 354 -6.16 13.08 -20.31
N ARG A 355 -5.86 12.91 -21.60
CA ARG A 355 -5.80 14.00 -22.58
C ARG A 355 -7.18 14.33 -23.19
N ASN A 356 -8.23 13.64 -22.74
CA ASN A 356 -9.58 13.71 -23.30
C ASN A 356 -9.66 13.25 -24.79
N GLU A 357 -8.70 12.47 -25.25
CA GLU A 357 -8.61 11.88 -26.59
C GLU A 357 -9.24 10.49 -26.60
N PHE A 358 -10.52 10.40 -26.21
CA PHE A 358 -11.21 9.13 -25.91
C PHE A 358 -11.28 8.15 -27.09
N ASN A 359 -11.38 8.64 -28.33
CA ASN A 359 -11.39 7.80 -29.53
C ASN A 359 -10.01 7.24 -29.86
N GLU A 360 -8.95 8.02 -29.64
CA GLU A 360 -7.58 7.56 -29.77
C GLU A 360 -7.27 6.51 -28.70
N ALA A 361 -7.73 6.73 -27.45
CA ALA A 361 -7.67 5.74 -26.39
C ALA A 361 -8.28 4.39 -26.79
N ARG A 362 -9.50 4.39 -27.36
CA ARG A 362 -10.15 3.16 -27.88
C ARG A 362 -9.30 2.47 -28.93
N THR A 363 -8.65 3.24 -29.81
CA THR A 363 -7.79 2.68 -30.86
C THR A 363 -6.59 1.95 -30.29
N PHE A 364 -5.89 2.54 -29.32
CA PHE A 364 -4.76 1.90 -28.64
C PHE A 364 -5.21 0.68 -27.83
N LEU A 365 -6.29 0.79 -27.07
CA LEU A 365 -6.81 -0.30 -26.24
C LEU A 365 -7.30 -1.49 -27.09
N SER A 366 -7.90 -1.24 -28.25
CA SER A 366 -8.28 -2.32 -29.19
C SER A 366 -7.05 -3.06 -29.75
N LYS A 367 -5.91 -2.37 -29.95
CA LYS A 367 -4.66 -3.02 -30.32
C LYS A 367 -4.07 -3.82 -29.15
N ALA A 368 -4.12 -3.26 -27.92
CA ALA A 368 -3.67 -3.95 -26.72
C ALA A 368 -4.46 -5.24 -26.47
N GLU A 369 -5.78 -5.22 -26.68
CA GLU A 369 -6.64 -6.39 -26.52
C GLU A 369 -6.22 -7.54 -27.43
N LYS A 370 -5.85 -7.25 -28.69
CA LYS A 370 -5.36 -8.25 -29.65
C LYS A 370 -3.99 -8.82 -29.26
N MET A 371 -3.20 -8.08 -28.47
CA MET A 371 -1.88 -8.49 -27.98
C MET A 371 -1.93 -9.17 -26.61
N ALA A 372 -3.09 -9.10 -25.91
CA ALA A 372 -3.27 -9.69 -24.59
C ALA A 372 -3.28 -11.23 -24.67
N ASP A 373 -2.20 -11.85 -24.27
CA ASP A 373 -1.90 -13.28 -24.40
C ASP A 373 -2.40 -14.13 -23.21
N ASN A 374 -2.90 -13.50 -22.15
CA ASN A 374 -3.42 -14.18 -20.97
C ASN A 374 -4.63 -13.44 -20.37
N PRO A 375 -5.42 -14.12 -19.49
CA PRO A 375 -6.62 -13.53 -18.88
C PRO A 375 -6.37 -12.25 -18.07
N ALA A 376 -5.25 -12.13 -17.36
CA ALA A 376 -4.95 -10.95 -16.56
C ALA A 376 -4.70 -9.72 -17.44
N LYS A 377 -3.95 -9.87 -18.54
CA LYS A 377 -3.76 -8.79 -19.53
C LYS A 377 -5.07 -8.38 -20.20
N LYS A 378 -5.94 -9.32 -20.54
CA LYS A 378 -7.29 -9.01 -21.07
C LYS A 378 -8.12 -8.24 -20.06
N ALA A 379 -8.09 -8.66 -18.80
CA ALA A 379 -8.78 -7.97 -17.72
C ALA A 379 -8.24 -6.54 -17.51
N GLN A 380 -6.92 -6.33 -17.61
CA GLN A 380 -6.32 -5.00 -17.54
C GLN A 380 -6.81 -4.07 -18.66
N VAL A 381 -6.84 -4.55 -19.90
CA VAL A 381 -7.37 -3.76 -21.03
C VAL A 381 -8.85 -3.44 -20.83
N ARG A 382 -9.65 -4.42 -20.38
CA ARG A 382 -11.07 -4.24 -20.08
C ARG A 382 -11.29 -3.16 -19.02
N LEU A 383 -10.47 -3.19 -17.94
CA LEU A 383 -10.53 -2.19 -16.87
C LEU A 383 -10.27 -0.77 -17.41
N ILE A 384 -9.15 -0.58 -18.11
CA ILE A 384 -8.79 0.73 -18.67
C ILE A 384 -9.83 1.20 -19.71
N SER A 385 -10.37 0.28 -20.51
CA SER A 385 -11.45 0.60 -21.45
C SER A 385 -12.71 1.09 -20.73
N LEU A 386 -13.08 0.46 -19.63
CA LEU A 386 -14.21 0.90 -18.81
C LEU A 386 -13.97 2.31 -18.24
N LEU A 387 -12.76 2.60 -17.75
CA LEU A 387 -12.41 3.94 -17.28
C LEU A 387 -12.50 4.98 -18.39
N ASN A 388 -12.03 4.66 -19.60
CA ASN A 388 -12.14 5.53 -20.76
C ASN A 388 -13.61 5.79 -21.15
N GLU A 389 -14.47 4.77 -21.08
CA GLU A 389 -15.89 4.94 -21.36
C GLU A 389 -16.58 5.83 -20.33
N VAL A 390 -16.24 5.71 -19.05
CA VAL A 390 -16.77 6.59 -18.02
C VAL A 390 -16.22 8.01 -18.19
N ALA A 391 -14.92 8.17 -18.46
CA ALA A 391 -14.32 9.47 -18.72
C ALA A 391 -14.93 10.20 -19.92
N ALA A 392 -15.36 9.46 -20.93
CA ALA A 392 -15.98 10.03 -22.14
C ALA A 392 -17.45 10.47 -21.95
N LEU A 393 -18.06 10.26 -20.78
CA LEU A 393 -19.45 10.67 -20.55
C LEU A 393 -19.57 12.17 -20.35
N GLU A 394 -20.45 12.81 -21.08
CA GLU A 394 -20.88 14.19 -20.82
C GLU A 394 -22.11 14.25 -19.92
N ARG A 395 -22.95 13.21 -19.99
CA ARG A 395 -24.19 13.02 -19.22
C ARG A 395 -24.53 11.54 -19.12
N ILE A 396 -25.37 11.19 -18.15
CA ILE A 396 -25.81 9.81 -17.97
C ILE A 396 -27.12 9.59 -18.71
N THR A 397 -27.10 8.74 -19.74
CA THR A 397 -28.27 8.35 -20.52
C THR A 397 -28.62 6.88 -20.29
N PRO A 398 -29.87 6.44 -20.58
CA PRO A 398 -30.23 5.02 -20.46
C PRO A 398 -29.32 4.09 -21.30
N GLN A 399 -28.79 4.57 -22.41
CA GLN A 399 -27.84 3.83 -23.24
C GLN A 399 -26.48 3.70 -22.55
N ALA A 400 -26.01 4.77 -21.89
CA ALA A 400 -24.78 4.75 -21.11
C ALA A 400 -24.91 3.79 -19.89
N GLU A 401 -26.03 3.86 -19.17
CA GLU A 401 -26.33 2.93 -18.06
C GLU A 401 -26.30 1.47 -18.52
N GLN A 402 -26.99 1.16 -19.62
CA GLN A 402 -27.02 -0.19 -20.20
C GLN A 402 -25.63 -0.66 -20.64
N LYS A 403 -24.81 0.23 -21.20
CA LYS A 403 -23.45 -0.08 -21.63
C LYS A 403 -22.56 -0.38 -20.41
N LEU A 404 -22.61 0.47 -19.39
CA LEU A 404 -21.78 0.31 -18.17
C LEU A 404 -22.18 -0.93 -17.36
N LEU A 405 -23.47 -1.30 -17.34
CA LEU A 405 -23.94 -2.52 -16.65
C LEU A 405 -23.35 -3.82 -17.21
N LYS A 406 -22.71 -3.81 -18.39
CA LYS A 406 -22.01 -4.98 -18.93
C LYS A 406 -20.68 -5.25 -18.19
N ASP A 407 -20.02 -4.20 -17.70
CA ASP A 407 -18.67 -4.27 -17.15
C ASP A 407 -18.59 -3.99 -15.64
N LEU A 408 -19.50 -3.17 -15.10
CA LEU A 408 -19.49 -2.85 -13.67
C LEU A 408 -19.65 -4.07 -12.74
N PRO A 409 -20.60 -5.00 -12.99
CA PRO A 409 -20.71 -6.20 -12.16
C PRO A 409 -19.44 -7.05 -12.20
N TRP A 410 -18.83 -7.19 -13.38
CA TRP A 410 -17.56 -7.88 -13.54
C TRP A 410 -16.46 -7.22 -12.69
N LEU A 411 -16.32 -5.90 -12.73
CA LEU A 411 -15.26 -5.21 -11.98
C LEU A 411 -15.40 -5.42 -10.46
N TRP A 412 -16.64 -5.35 -9.94
CA TRP A 412 -16.89 -5.57 -8.50
C TRP A 412 -16.65 -7.00 -8.04
N GLU A 413 -16.84 -7.97 -8.92
CA GLU A 413 -16.75 -9.39 -8.62
C GLU A 413 -15.45 -10.02 -9.12
N TYR A 414 -14.58 -9.21 -9.77
CA TYR A 414 -13.35 -9.70 -10.36
C TYR A 414 -12.44 -10.36 -9.31
N LYS A 415 -12.05 -11.59 -9.63
CA LYS A 415 -11.01 -12.33 -8.91
C LYS A 415 -9.96 -12.76 -9.92
N ALA A 416 -8.68 -12.61 -9.54
CA ALA A 416 -7.61 -13.13 -10.38
C ALA A 416 -7.75 -14.64 -10.54
N PRO A 417 -7.51 -15.20 -11.72
CA PRO A 417 -7.35 -16.64 -11.90
C PRO A 417 -6.23 -17.18 -11.03
N GLU A 418 -6.34 -18.45 -10.63
CA GLU A 418 -5.33 -19.10 -9.80
C GLU A 418 -3.94 -19.00 -10.44
N GLY A 419 -2.94 -18.60 -9.65
CA GLY A 419 -1.57 -18.40 -10.11
C GLY A 419 -1.31 -17.15 -10.96
N GLN A 420 -2.30 -16.27 -11.13
CA GLN A 420 -2.15 -14.99 -11.83
C GLN A 420 -2.22 -13.82 -10.86
N GLU A 421 -1.58 -12.71 -11.24
CA GLU A 421 -1.60 -11.48 -10.46
C GLU A 421 -2.97 -10.81 -10.51
N ALA A 422 -3.38 -10.20 -9.40
CA ALA A 422 -4.63 -9.47 -9.29
C ALA A 422 -4.51 -8.08 -9.92
N LEU A 423 -5.63 -7.59 -10.49
CA LEU A 423 -5.73 -6.19 -10.89
C LEU A 423 -5.77 -5.28 -9.65
N ARG A 424 -5.15 -4.13 -9.76
CA ARG A 424 -5.35 -3.02 -8.82
C ARG A 424 -6.64 -2.28 -9.22
N SER A 425 -7.76 -2.61 -8.57
CA SER A 425 -9.08 -2.08 -8.97
C SER A 425 -9.62 -0.98 -8.06
N GLY A 426 -8.97 -0.72 -6.92
CA GLY A 426 -9.48 0.23 -5.92
C GLY A 426 -9.67 1.64 -6.47
N TYR A 427 -8.69 2.20 -7.16
CA TYR A 427 -8.81 3.51 -7.82
C TYR A 427 -9.94 3.54 -8.85
N ALA A 428 -10.07 2.49 -9.67
CA ALA A 428 -11.07 2.41 -10.71
C ALA A 428 -12.50 2.50 -10.15
N LEU A 429 -12.78 1.78 -9.05
CA LEU A 429 -14.09 1.81 -8.39
C LEU A 429 -14.42 3.21 -7.85
N VAL A 430 -13.44 3.85 -7.23
CA VAL A 430 -13.58 5.22 -6.73
C VAL A 430 -13.77 6.22 -7.87
N PHE A 431 -12.95 6.14 -8.91
CA PHE A 431 -13.05 7.01 -10.07
C PHE A 431 -14.43 6.93 -10.73
N ILE A 432 -14.91 5.71 -10.98
CA ILE A 432 -16.22 5.47 -11.59
C ILE A 432 -17.33 6.05 -10.71
N GLY A 433 -17.36 5.68 -9.43
CA GLY A 433 -18.38 6.15 -8.49
C GLY A 433 -18.42 7.67 -8.40
N LYS A 434 -17.28 8.31 -8.24
CA LYS A 434 -17.17 9.77 -8.10
C LYS A 434 -17.51 10.51 -9.38
N SER A 435 -17.08 10.00 -10.54
CA SER A 435 -17.43 10.57 -11.86
C SER A 435 -18.94 10.56 -12.08
N LEU A 436 -19.58 9.41 -11.84
CA LEU A 436 -21.04 9.29 -11.97
C LEU A 436 -21.76 10.19 -10.95
N SER A 437 -21.28 10.27 -9.71
CA SER A 437 -21.86 11.17 -8.71
C SER A 437 -21.80 12.64 -9.15
N MET A 438 -20.67 13.09 -9.73
CA MET A 438 -20.54 14.45 -10.24
C MET A 438 -21.50 14.73 -11.41
N LEU A 439 -21.68 13.78 -12.33
CA LEU A 439 -22.62 13.88 -13.45
C LEU A 439 -24.07 13.93 -12.94
N TYR A 440 -24.47 13.07 -12.01
CA TYR A 440 -25.80 13.10 -11.41
C TYR A 440 -26.08 14.38 -10.61
N LYS A 441 -25.08 14.93 -9.93
CA LYS A 441 -25.22 16.25 -9.29
C LYS A 441 -25.49 17.35 -10.29
N ALA A 442 -24.81 17.33 -11.44
CA ALA A 442 -25.04 18.30 -12.51
C ALA A 442 -26.44 18.17 -13.14
N GLU A 443 -27.04 16.98 -13.11
CA GLU A 443 -28.40 16.67 -13.59
C GLU A 443 -29.48 16.84 -12.50
N ASN A 444 -29.14 17.38 -11.32
CA ASN A 444 -30.04 17.49 -10.16
C ASN A 444 -30.67 16.17 -9.71
N ASN A 445 -29.91 15.06 -9.77
CA ASN A 445 -30.32 13.78 -9.26
C ASN A 445 -29.52 13.41 -7.99
N PRO A 446 -29.90 13.94 -6.82
CA PRO A 446 -29.12 13.76 -5.58
C PRO A 446 -29.15 12.31 -5.07
N ILE A 447 -30.19 11.53 -5.36
CA ILE A 447 -30.27 10.13 -4.94
C ILE A 447 -29.21 9.30 -5.66
N MET A 448 -29.17 9.37 -6.99
CA MET A 448 -28.19 8.62 -7.75
C MET A 448 -26.75 9.13 -7.50
N ALA A 449 -26.59 10.44 -7.24
CA ALA A 449 -25.31 11.01 -6.85
C ALA A 449 -24.78 10.40 -5.54
N GLU A 450 -25.63 10.24 -4.53
CA GLU A 450 -25.29 9.61 -3.25
C GLU A 450 -25.04 8.11 -3.40
N LEU A 451 -25.88 7.40 -4.16
CA LEU A 451 -25.75 5.96 -4.40
C LEU A 451 -24.43 5.59 -5.09
N THR A 452 -23.97 6.43 -5.99
CA THR A 452 -22.74 6.15 -6.77
C THR A 452 -21.48 6.54 -6.01
N TYR A 453 -21.52 7.60 -5.22
CA TYR A 453 -20.44 8.02 -4.33
C TYR A 453 -20.97 8.93 -3.23
N SER A 454 -20.63 8.62 -1.97
CA SER A 454 -21.14 9.35 -0.80
C SER A 454 -20.95 10.86 -0.91
N VAL A 455 -22.04 11.59 -0.69
CA VAL A 455 -22.11 13.05 -0.79
C VAL A 455 -22.06 13.66 0.60
N LYS A 456 -21.03 14.45 0.87
CA LYS A 456 -20.88 15.13 2.16
C LYS A 456 -22.17 15.87 2.56
N GLY A 457 -22.65 15.60 3.76
CA GLY A 457 -23.84 16.23 4.33
C GLY A 457 -25.17 15.82 3.69
N TYR A 458 -25.21 14.76 2.89
CA TYR A 458 -26.46 14.27 2.27
C TYR A 458 -27.56 14.03 3.33
N TYR A 459 -27.24 13.28 4.37
CA TYR A 459 -28.16 12.91 5.44
C TYR A 459 -28.43 14.01 6.48
N ARG A 460 -27.81 15.19 6.32
CA ARG A 460 -28.15 16.39 7.11
C ARG A 460 -29.38 17.14 6.56
N LYS A 461 -29.85 16.78 5.39
CA LYS A 461 -31.01 17.39 4.73
C LYS A 461 -32.19 16.43 4.79
N GLU A 462 -33.21 16.80 5.54
CA GLU A 462 -34.38 15.95 5.76
C GLU A 462 -35.06 15.51 4.45
N GLU A 463 -35.22 16.42 3.49
CA GLU A 463 -35.79 16.12 2.17
C GLU A 463 -35.01 15.05 1.43
N GLN A 464 -33.66 15.12 1.47
CA GLN A 464 -32.78 14.14 0.81
C GLN A 464 -32.85 12.79 1.51
N THR A 465 -32.89 12.79 2.85
CA THR A 465 -33.02 11.58 3.66
C THR A 465 -34.35 10.88 3.39
N ALA A 466 -35.45 11.62 3.37
CA ALA A 466 -36.78 11.08 3.08
C ALA A 466 -36.87 10.54 1.64
N ALA A 467 -36.28 11.23 0.67
CA ALA A 467 -36.22 10.75 -0.72
C ALA A 467 -35.41 9.45 -0.85
N MET A 468 -34.29 9.30 -0.12
CA MET A 468 -33.52 8.06 -0.10
C MET A 468 -34.27 6.93 0.58
N GLU A 469 -34.98 7.18 1.68
CA GLU A 469 -35.88 6.19 2.31
C GLU A 469 -36.91 5.64 1.31
N GLN A 470 -37.59 6.54 0.59
CA GLN A 470 -38.57 6.17 -0.43
C GLN A 470 -37.92 5.36 -1.57
N PHE A 471 -36.75 5.81 -2.01
CA PHE A 471 -36.00 5.11 -3.06
C PHE A 471 -35.59 3.70 -2.63
N LEU A 472 -35.07 3.52 -1.42
CA LEU A 472 -34.64 2.21 -0.94
C LEU A 472 -35.84 1.25 -0.78
N GLN A 473 -37.04 1.77 -0.46
CA GLN A 473 -38.30 1.00 -0.36
C GLN A 473 -38.97 0.72 -1.71
N LYS A 474 -38.59 1.44 -2.78
CA LYS A 474 -39.15 1.29 -4.12
C LYS A 474 -38.94 -0.14 -4.62
N LYS A 475 -40.02 -0.81 -5.07
CA LYS A 475 -40.00 -2.21 -5.54
C LYS A 475 -39.59 -2.35 -7.02
N ASP A 476 -39.94 -1.38 -7.83
CA ASP A 476 -39.80 -1.35 -9.29
C ASP A 476 -38.55 -0.54 -9.73
N LYS A 477 -37.40 -0.80 -9.10
CA LYS A 477 -36.13 -0.20 -9.50
C LYS A 477 -35.71 -0.68 -10.89
N THR A 478 -35.14 0.22 -11.67
CA THR A 478 -34.47 -0.15 -12.94
C THR A 478 -33.28 -1.09 -12.66
N PRO A 479 -32.74 -1.82 -13.66
CA PRO A 479 -31.53 -2.62 -13.48
C PRO A 479 -30.34 -1.80 -12.98
N TRP A 480 -30.20 -0.54 -13.41
CA TRP A 480 -29.18 0.40 -12.98
C TRP A 480 -29.36 0.82 -11.50
N GLU A 481 -30.56 1.24 -11.14
CA GLU A 481 -30.91 1.56 -9.76
C GLU A 481 -30.70 0.35 -8.82
N THR A 482 -31.08 -0.85 -9.27
CA THR A 482 -30.91 -2.09 -8.52
C THR A 482 -29.43 -2.40 -8.28
N PHE A 483 -28.58 -2.22 -9.31
CA PHE A 483 -27.14 -2.44 -9.18
C PHE A 483 -26.54 -1.53 -8.11
N TRP A 484 -26.79 -0.22 -8.17
CA TRP A 484 -26.24 0.74 -7.23
C TRP A 484 -26.84 0.61 -5.84
N ALA A 485 -28.15 0.36 -5.71
CA ALA A 485 -28.77 0.10 -4.42
C ALA A 485 -28.19 -1.14 -3.72
N LYS A 486 -27.82 -2.20 -4.47
CA LYS A 486 -27.16 -3.39 -3.93
C LYS A 486 -25.73 -3.10 -3.43
N LYS A 487 -25.04 -2.15 -4.05
CA LYS A 487 -23.66 -1.76 -3.69
C LYS A 487 -23.60 -0.60 -2.70
N TYR A 488 -24.75 0.00 -2.41
CA TYR A 488 -24.83 1.11 -1.48
C TYR A 488 -24.46 0.68 -0.05
N GLN A 489 -23.65 1.50 0.59
CA GLN A 489 -23.06 1.16 1.89
C GLN A 489 -24.04 1.29 3.07
N TYR A 490 -25.11 2.10 2.94
CA TYR A 490 -26.07 2.34 4.01
C TYR A 490 -27.40 1.61 3.75
N THR A 491 -27.97 1.10 4.84
CA THR A 491 -29.28 0.44 4.84
C THR A 491 -30.37 1.38 5.36
N LEU A 492 -31.62 1.00 5.21
CA LEU A 492 -32.74 1.69 5.85
C LEU A 492 -32.59 1.72 7.37
N ASN A 493 -32.03 0.67 7.98
CA ASN A 493 -31.77 0.64 9.41
C ASN A 493 -30.78 1.71 9.85
N ASP A 494 -29.68 1.90 9.08
CA ASP A 494 -28.70 2.94 9.36
C ASP A 494 -29.31 4.34 9.27
N ILE A 495 -30.21 4.54 8.31
CA ILE A 495 -30.93 5.81 8.14
C ILE A 495 -31.88 6.06 9.31
N TYR A 496 -32.67 5.06 9.72
CA TYR A 496 -33.58 5.22 10.87
C TYR A 496 -32.82 5.45 12.18
N GLU A 497 -31.71 4.74 12.36
CA GLU A 497 -30.86 4.94 13.54
C GLU A 497 -30.21 6.33 13.54
N SER A 498 -29.67 6.82 12.41
CA SER A 498 -29.13 8.16 12.34
C SER A 498 -30.17 9.22 12.65
N LYS A 499 -31.40 9.08 12.12
CA LYS A 499 -32.51 9.97 12.44
C LYS A 499 -32.90 9.91 13.94
N ALA A 500 -32.88 8.74 14.53
CA ALA A 500 -33.15 8.59 15.99
C ALA A 500 -32.06 9.30 16.81
N ILE A 501 -30.81 9.22 16.40
CA ILE A 501 -29.69 9.90 17.05
C ILE A 501 -29.84 11.42 16.90
N TYR A 502 -30.14 11.92 15.69
CA TYR A 502 -30.40 13.36 15.49
C TYR A 502 -31.58 13.86 16.33
N ALA A 503 -32.70 13.13 16.34
CA ALA A 503 -33.86 13.47 17.13
C ALA A 503 -33.54 13.53 18.64
N PHE A 504 -32.70 12.64 19.17
CA PHE A 504 -32.20 12.70 20.53
C PHE A 504 -31.46 14.02 20.82
N TYR A 505 -30.47 14.39 19.96
CA TYR A 505 -29.72 15.64 20.19
C TYR A 505 -30.53 16.91 19.99
N GLU A 506 -31.66 16.82 19.29
CA GLU A 506 -32.65 17.93 19.20
C GLU A 506 -33.69 17.88 20.31
N ASP A 507 -33.55 17.00 21.30
CA ASP A 507 -34.48 16.84 22.45
C ASP A 507 -35.88 16.34 22.04
N GLN A 508 -35.97 15.64 20.92
CA GLN A 508 -37.21 15.05 20.38
C GLN A 508 -37.30 13.56 20.78
N ILE A 509 -37.29 13.30 22.07
CA ILE A 509 -37.11 11.95 22.63
C ILE A 509 -38.19 10.97 22.16
N THR A 510 -39.46 11.42 22.06
CA THR A 510 -40.57 10.57 21.58
C THR A 510 -40.32 10.10 20.13
N GLU A 511 -39.85 10.97 19.28
CA GLU A 511 -39.49 10.64 17.88
C GLU A 511 -38.25 9.72 17.83
N ALA A 512 -37.23 10.02 18.62
CA ALA A 512 -36.05 9.17 18.75
C ALA A 512 -36.41 7.72 19.12
N ILE A 513 -37.33 7.53 20.07
CA ILE A 513 -37.84 6.19 20.45
C ILE A 513 -38.56 5.52 19.28
N ALA A 514 -39.45 6.24 18.59
CA ALA A 514 -40.24 5.69 17.49
C ALA A 514 -39.35 5.24 16.32
N LEU A 515 -38.30 5.99 16.02
CA LEU A 515 -37.32 5.66 15.00
C LEU A 515 -36.38 4.52 15.41
N MET A 516 -35.87 4.54 16.65
CA MET A 516 -35.01 3.48 17.19
C MET A 516 -35.69 2.10 17.18
N LYS A 517 -36.97 2.04 17.46
CA LYS A 517 -37.78 0.80 17.39
C LYS A 517 -37.85 0.17 16.00
N LYS A 518 -37.53 0.91 14.95
CA LYS A 518 -37.48 0.39 13.56
C LYS A 518 -36.15 -0.29 13.22
N THR A 519 -35.19 -0.25 14.12
CA THR A 519 -33.82 -0.73 13.84
C THR A 519 -33.42 -1.89 14.74
N PRO A 520 -32.55 -2.82 14.30
CA PRO A 520 -32.03 -3.87 15.18
C PRO A 520 -31.11 -3.30 16.29
N GLN A 521 -30.65 -2.06 16.16
CA GLN A 521 -29.82 -1.36 17.15
C GLN A 521 -30.55 -0.99 18.42
N GLU A 522 -31.86 -1.11 18.45
CA GLU A 522 -32.67 -0.95 19.67
C GLU A 522 -32.14 -1.79 20.86
N LYS A 523 -31.59 -2.98 20.55
CA LYS A 523 -31.03 -3.94 21.52
C LYS A 523 -29.55 -3.76 21.82
N ALA A 524 -28.84 -2.84 21.12
CA ALA A 524 -27.43 -2.60 21.33
C ALA A 524 -27.16 -2.04 22.73
N ILE A 525 -26.29 -2.73 23.49
CA ILE A 525 -26.01 -2.40 24.89
C ILE A 525 -24.96 -1.31 24.96
N LEU A 526 -25.27 -0.24 25.72
CA LEU A 526 -24.30 0.83 25.97
C LEU A 526 -23.16 0.34 26.89
N PRO A 527 -21.92 0.73 26.62
CA PRO A 527 -20.73 0.24 27.33
C PRO A 527 -20.66 0.74 28.79
N ALA A 528 -21.25 1.91 29.08
CA ALA A 528 -21.23 2.53 30.40
C ALA A 528 -22.66 2.92 30.86
N ASN A 529 -22.81 3.42 32.11
CA ASN A 529 -24.06 3.97 32.60
C ASN A 529 -24.24 5.41 32.04
N PRO A 530 -25.27 5.66 31.18
CA PRO A 530 -25.45 6.98 30.57
C PRO A 530 -25.84 8.08 31.57
N PHE A 531 -26.30 7.71 32.76
CA PHE A 531 -26.78 8.63 33.81
C PHE A 531 -25.72 8.93 34.89
N ASN A 532 -24.50 8.41 34.73
CA ASN A 532 -23.44 8.61 35.70
C ASN A 532 -22.98 10.08 35.72
N GLY A 533 -23.02 10.72 36.92
CA GLY A 533 -22.54 12.09 37.12
C GLY A 533 -21.01 12.21 37.27
N LYS A 534 -20.30 11.10 37.35
CA LYS A 534 -18.84 11.11 37.46
C LYS A 534 -18.21 11.29 36.09
N ILE A 535 -17.90 12.53 35.75
CA ILE A 535 -17.19 12.88 34.52
C ILE A 535 -15.78 12.34 34.60
N ARG A 536 -15.40 11.48 33.68
CA ARG A 536 -14.03 11.02 33.46
C ARG A 536 -13.63 11.32 32.03
N ASP A 537 -12.45 11.83 31.84
CA ASP A 537 -11.85 12.05 30.53
C ASP A 537 -11.38 10.72 29.91
N CYS A 538 -12.30 9.75 29.79
CA CYS A 538 -12.03 8.45 29.23
C CYS A 538 -13.34 7.79 28.78
N ALA A 539 -13.48 7.59 27.48
CA ALA A 539 -14.68 7.02 26.86
C ALA A 539 -15.03 5.60 27.35
N ASP A 540 -14.04 4.81 27.78
CA ASP A 540 -14.19 3.38 28.11
C ASP A 540 -13.81 3.01 29.55
N CYS A 541 -13.55 3.99 30.41
CA CYS A 541 -13.05 3.72 31.77
C CYS A 541 -14.07 3.00 32.68
N GLU A 542 -15.37 3.03 32.37
CA GLU A 542 -16.39 2.40 33.17
C GLU A 542 -16.73 0.94 32.81
N HIS A 543 -16.17 0.42 31.72
CA HIS A 543 -16.42 -0.95 31.30
C HIS A 543 -15.94 -2.01 32.31
N ALA A 544 -14.94 -1.67 33.12
CA ALA A 544 -14.42 -2.54 34.19
C ALA A 544 -15.24 -2.49 35.50
N LEU A 545 -16.21 -1.57 35.63
CA LEU A 545 -17.02 -1.45 36.84
C LEU A 545 -18.27 -2.37 36.78
N PRO A 546 -18.67 -3.02 37.89
CA PRO A 546 -19.88 -3.82 37.93
C PRO A 546 -21.12 -2.94 37.62
N LYS A 547 -21.82 -3.27 36.53
CA LYS A 547 -23.02 -2.53 36.12
C LYS A 547 -24.26 -3.13 36.80
N LYS A 548 -24.93 -2.37 37.64
CA LYS A 548 -26.22 -2.77 38.25
C LYS A 548 -27.33 -2.83 37.21
N VAL A 549 -27.36 -1.90 36.27
CA VAL A 549 -28.35 -1.82 35.19
C VAL A 549 -27.63 -1.69 33.86
N LYS A 550 -28.01 -2.51 32.88
CA LYS A 550 -27.54 -2.43 31.49
C LYS A 550 -28.62 -1.74 30.67
N TYR A 551 -28.24 -0.65 30.01
CA TYR A 551 -29.12 0.04 29.07
C TYR A 551 -28.83 -0.40 27.64
N THR A 552 -29.87 -0.71 26.88
CA THR A 552 -29.81 -0.75 25.41
C THR A 552 -30.01 0.67 24.88
N LYS A 553 -29.72 0.92 23.59
CA LYS A 553 -30.01 2.23 22.97
C LYS A 553 -31.46 2.62 23.15
N LEU A 554 -32.41 1.69 22.97
CA LEU A 554 -33.83 1.95 23.17
C LEU A 554 -34.19 2.20 24.64
N SER A 555 -33.79 1.33 25.56
CA SER A 555 -34.13 1.50 26.98
C SER A 555 -33.48 2.74 27.60
N PHE A 556 -32.37 3.20 27.06
CA PHE A 556 -31.77 4.48 27.41
C PHE A 556 -32.71 5.64 27.03
N LEU A 557 -33.18 5.68 25.77
CA LEU A 557 -34.13 6.71 25.32
C LEU A 557 -35.45 6.68 26.11
N GLU A 558 -35.99 5.50 26.35
CA GLU A 558 -37.22 5.32 27.15
C GLU A 558 -37.04 5.81 28.60
N LYS A 559 -35.83 5.60 29.18
CA LYS A 559 -35.50 6.10 30.49
C LYS A 559 -35.35 7.63 30.54
N VAL A 560 -34.77 8.24 29.52
CA VAL A 560 -34.72 9.70 29.36
C VAL A 560 -36.14 10.26 29.30
N LYS A 561 -37.03 9.65 28.50
CA LYS A 561 -38.43 10.07 28.37
C LYS A 561 -39.18 9.97 29.70
N GLU A 562 -39.01 8.87 30.46
CA GLU A 562 -39.60 8.72 31.79
C GLU A 562 -39.18 9.86 32.73
N MET A 563 -37.89 10.26 32.69
CA MET A 563 -37.37 11.36 33.50
C MET A 563 -37.95 12.71 33.08
N GLU A 564 -38.06 12.96 31.76
CA GLU A 564 -38.72 14.18 31.25
C GLU A 564 -40.18 14.28 31.70
N ASP A 565 -40.91 13.17 31.65
CA ASP A 565 -42.31 13.13 32.09
C ASP A 565 -42.45 13.37 33.60
N LYS A 566 -41.50 12.93 34.42
CA LYS A 566 -41.43 13.21 35.85
C LYS A 566 -41.13 14.68 36.13
N ILE A 567 -40.17 15.29 35.40
CA ILE A 567 -39.88 16.73 35.50
C ILE A 567 -41.15 17.53 35.20
N ALA A 568 -41.85 17.21 34.12
CA ALA A 568 -43.07 17.90 33.73
C ALA A 568 -44.21 17.79 34.75
N LYS A 569 -44.25 16.70 35.55
CA LYS A 569 -45.23 16.47 36.63
C LYS A 569 -44.80 17.04 37.99
N GLY A 570 -43.58 17.57 38.10
CA GLY A 570 -43.01 18.03 39.36
C GLY A 570 -42.58 16.89 40.31
N ASP A 571 -42.40 15.67 39.79
CA ASP A 571 -41.97 14.51 40.54
C ASP A 571 -40.43 14.44 40.54
N ASP A 572 -39.83 14.85 41.65
CA ASP A 572 -38.38 14.95 41.86
C ASP A 572 -37.64 15.64 40.67
N PRO A 573 -38.05 16.88 40.33
CA PRO A 573 -37.56 17.52 39.12
C PRO A 573 -36.05 17.80 39.14
N TYR A 574 -35.45 18.07 40.30
CA TYR A 574 -34.02 18.27 40.48
C TYR A 574 -33.21 17.06 40.02
N ASN A 575 -33.46 15.89 40.64
CA ASN A 575 -32.67 14.70 40.31
C ASN A 575 -32.93 14.21 38.87
N ASN A 576 -34.18 14.24 38.42
CA ASN A 576 -34.51 13.84 37.06
C ASN A 576 -33.86 14.76 36.02
N ALA A 577 -33.85 16.08 36.21
CA ALA A 577 -33.18 17.02 35.32
C ALA A 577 -31.64 16.82 35.32
N LEU A 578 -31.05 16.60 36.50
CA LEU A 578 -29.62 16.30 36.62
C LEU A 578 -29.24 15.02 35.84
N LEU A 579 -30.03 13.95 35.96
CA LEU A 579 -29.79 12.68 35.28
C LEU A 579 -29.96 12.81 33.75
N VAL A 580 -30.96 13.57 33.29
CA VAL A 580 -31.12 13.85 31.85
C VAL A 580 -29.94 14.69 31.32
N GLY A 581 -29.48 15.68 32.10
CA GLY A 581 -28.25 16.41 31.77
C GLY A 581 -27.02 15.50 31.61
N ASN A 582 -26.87 14.54 32.56
CA ASN A 582 -25.84 13.52 32.48
C ASN A 582 -25.99 12.62 31.24
N ALA A 583 -27.21 12.25 30.87
CA ALA A 583 -27.50 11.44 29.69
C ALA A 583 -27.00 12.11 28.40
N PHE A 584 -27.37 13.38 28.21
CA PHE A 584 -26.90 14.16 27.04
C PHE A 584 -25.38 14.38 27.03
N TYR A 585 -24.79 14.61 28.22
CA TYR A 585 -23.34 14.74 28.32
C TYR A 585 -22.64 13.42 27.97
N ASN A 586 -23.05 12.31 28.59
CA ASN A 586 -22.39 11.02 28.38
C ASN A 586 -22.59 10.46 26.98
N ALA A 587 -23.67 10.77 26.29
CA ALA A 587 -23.90 10.41 24.90
C ALA A 587 -23.15 11.32 23.90
N SER A 588 -22.50 12.39 24.37
CA SER A 588 -21.72 13.28 23.50
C SER A 588 -20.32 12.75 23.21
N TYR A 589 -19.58 13.47 22.36
CA TYR A 589 -18.16 13.18 22.08
C TYR A 589 -17.29 13.15 23.35
N PHE A 590 -17.63 13.92 24.37
CA PHE A 590 -16.86 14.02 25.62
C PHE A 590 -17.26 12.99 26.67
N GLY A 591 -18.35 12.25 26.45
CA GLY A 591 -18.91 11.35 27.45
C GLY A 591 -18.46 9.89 27.31
N SER A 592 -19.00 9.07 28.24
CA SER A 592 -18.63 7.65 28.38
C SER A 592 -19.48 6.69 27.54
N VAL A 593 -20.52 7.17 26.87
CA VAL A 593 -21.41 6.34 26.05
C VAL A 593 -21.44 6.79 24.57
N ARG A 594 -20.29 7.09 24.02
CA ARG A 594 -20.13 7.43 22.60
C ARG A 594 -20.71 6.36 21.66
N PHE A 595 -20.77 5.13 22.11
CA PHE A 595 -21.41 4.02 21.40
C PHE A 595 -22.90 4.34 21.02
N PHE A 596 -23.54 5.26 21.69
CA PHE A 596 -24.91 5.67 21.35
C PHE A 596 -24.98 6.24 19.92
N TYR A 597 -24.04 7.08 19.53
CA TYR A 597 -24.02 7.67 18.19
C TYR A 597 -23.20 6.88 17.15
N LEU A 598 -22.64 5.72 17.52
CA LEU A 598 -22.02 4.85 16.53
C LEU A 598 -23.04 4.40 15.49
N ASN A 599 -22.85 4.90 14.29
CA ASN A 599 -23.70 4.66 13.14
C ASN A 599 -22.88 4.97 11.88
N PRO A 600 -22.94 4.14 10.81
CA PRO A 600 -22.12 4.34 9.59
C PRO A 600 -22.27 5.73 8.95
N ILE A 601 -23.44 6.39 9.11
CA ILE A 601 -23.71 7.73 8.57
C ILE A 601 -23.06 8.84 9.40
N ILE A 602 -22.98 8.66 10.74
CA ILE A 602 -22.53 9.69 11.68
C ILE A 602 -21.05 9.51 12.01
N ASP A 603 -20.70 8.37 12.57
CA ASP A 603 -19.34 7.98 12.92
C ASP A 603 -19.26 6.46 13.12
N GLU A 604 -18.51 5.81 12.26
CA GLU A 604 -18.33 4.35 12.32
C GLU A 604 -17.49 3.89 13.51
N TYR A 605 -16.57 4.74 13.99
CA TYR A 605 -15.54 4.36 14.97
C TYR A 605 -15.69 5.00 16.35
N GLY A 606 -16.57 5.99 16.51
CA GLY A 606 -16.82 6.70 17.78
C GLY A 606 -15.77 7.74 18.18
N TYR A 607 -14.77 8.01 17.36
CA TYR A 607 -13.68 8.95 17.65
C TYR A 607 -13.18 9.78 16.44
N ARG A 608 -13.75 9.57 15.26
CA ARG A 608 -13.41 10.33 14.03
C ARG A 608 -14.62 11.09 13.51
N VAL A 609 -15.28 11.81 14.40
CA VAL A 609 -16.46 12.60 14.03
C VAL A 609 -16.14 13.56 12.91
N SER A 610 -16.82 13.44 11.78
CA SER A 610 -16.65 14.38 10.68
C SER A 610 -17.14 15.77 11.08
N ALA A 611 -16.54 16.81 10.47
CA ALA A 611 -16.88 18.22 10.79
C ALA A 611 -18.38 18.55 10.59
N GLU A 612 -19.08 17.78 9.76
CA GLU A 612 -20.51 17.96 9.50
C GLU A 612 -21.41 17.56 10.69
N HIS A 613 -20.88 16.80 11.67
CA HIS A 613 -21.61 16.38 12.87
C HIS A 613 -21.14 17.07 14.15
N TRP A 614 -20.16 18.00 14.07
CA TRP A 614 -19.64 18.72 15.24
C TRP A 614 -20.72 19.56 15.95
N ASP A 615 -21.64 20.11 15.17
CA ASP A 615 -22.74 20.94 15.68
C ASP A 615 -23.67 20.19 16.63
N ILE A 616 -23.82 18.87 16.51
CA ILE A 616 -24.65 18.05 17.37
C ILE A 616 -23.88 17.32 18.47
N LEU A 617 -22.68 16.81 18.15
CA LEU A 617 -21.92 15.94 19.06
C LEU A 617 -21.00 16.72 20.04
N LEU A 618 -20.66 17.98 19.74
CA LEU A 618 -19.72 18.79 20.53
C LEU A 618 -20.39 19.98 21.24
N ASN A 619 -21.62 20.36 20.93
CA ASN A 619 -22.19 21.65 21.36
C ASN A 619 -22.73 21.68 22.81
N MET A 620 -22.93 20.54 23.44
CA MET A 620 -23.45 20.42 24.83
C MET A 620 -24.77 21.17 25.12
N LYS A 621 -25.51 21.60 24.11
CA LYS A 621 -26.71 22.45 24.26
C LYS A 621 -27.76 21.82 25.19
N GLN A 622 -28.07 20.55 24.96
CA GLN A 622 -29.11 19.89 25.75
C GLN A 622 -28.62 19.54 27.16
N ALA A 623 -27.38 19.07 27.31
CA ALA A 623 -26.81 18.86 28.63
C ALA A 623 -26.85 20.13 29.48
N LYS A 624 -26.42 21.27 28.89
CA LYS A 624 -26.49 22.58 29.54
C LYS A 624 -27.94 22.98 29.93
N LYS A 625 -28.90 22.76 29.03
CA LYS A 625 -30.35 23.04 29.30
C LYS A 625 -30.82 22.32 30.58
N TYR A 626 -30.57 21.03 30.66
CA TYR A 626 -31.07 20.23 31.80
C TYR A 626 -30.28 20.46 33.08
N TYR A 627 -28.97 20.77 33.01
CA TYR A 627 -28.21 21.19 34.20
C TYR A 627 -28.70 22.54 34.74
N LEU A 628 -29.07 23.48 33.87
CA LEU A 628 -29.69 24.75 34.33
C LEU A 628 -31.07 24.53 34.93
N LEU A 629 -31.87 23.66 34.32
CA LEU A 629 -33.19 23.29 34.86
C LEU A 629 -33.06 22.63 36.25
N ALA A 630 -32.11 21.72 36.44
CA ALA A 630 -31.80 21.16 37.75
C ALA A 630 -31.42 22.22 38.80
N LYS A 631 -30.69 23.27 38.38
CA LYS A 631 -30.30 24.36 39.29
C LYS A 631 -31.47 25.22 39.73
N GLU A 632 -32.56 25.28 38.97
CA GLU A 632 -33.77 26.07 39.27
C GLU A 632 -34.65 25.39 40.31
N HIS A 633 -34.51 24.09 40.51
CA HIS A 633 -35.21 23.28 41.48
C HIS A 633 -34.35 22.93 42.69
#